data_cb2f24a2ae8c5cb057f3cae1912c4074
#
_entry.id   cb2f24a2ae8c5cb057f3cae1912c4074
#
_cell.length_a   1.000
_cell.length_b   1.000
_cell.length_c   1.000
_cell.angle_alpha   90.00
_cell.angle_beta   90.00
_cell.angle_gamma   90.00
#
_symmetry.space_group_name_H-M   'P 1'
#
loop_
_entity.id
_entity.type
_entity.pdbx_description
1 polymer ?
#
loop_
_entity_poly.entity_id
_entity_poly.type
_entity_poly.pdbx_seq_one_letter_code
_entity_poly.pdbx_strand_id
1 'polypeptide(L)'
;ELTEMMVGEKIDLNINRTEPVDTKLRLSVSGLTVKNSDGYKVVDNVSFDAFGGEILGIAGIAGSGQKELLEAIAGLNSYDSGKLIYYHPKKDKPVSFYHKTYKRVMELANENAFKDSDGNDIKFDKLTKKEIKNLVNEEKILFKEDEVIDLKNKTPREIRELGIRLSFVPEDRLGMGLVGSMSIIDNMMLRSYRKGKSLFLD
;
A
#
# COMPACT_ATOMS: atom_id res chain seq x y z
N GLU A 1 14.86 -6.42 34.59
CA GLU A 1 15.57 -7.42 35.37
C GLU A 1 15.51 -8.81 34.71
N LEU A 2 14.33 -9.44 34.51
CA LEU A 2 14.24 -10.75 33.82
C LEU A 2 14.77 -10.71 32.38
N THR A 3 14.41 -9.68 31.61
CA THR A 3 14.89 -9.45 30.23
C THR A 3 16.41 -9.24 30.20
N GLU A 4 16.91 -8.47 31.14
CA GLU A 4 18.35 -8.21 31.31
C GLU A 4 19.14 -9.50 31.65
N MET A 5 18.54 -10.34 32.49
CA MET A 5 19.14 -11.65 32.82
C MET A 5 19.16 -12.62 31.62
N MET A 6 18.17 -12.51 30.71
CA MET A 6 18.08 -13.37 29.52
C MET A 6 19.00 -12.89 28.38
N VAL A 7 19.19 -11.58 28.23
CA VAL A 7 19.91 -10.97 27.10
C VAL A 7 21.32 -10.55 27.46
N GLY A 8 21.64 -10.42 28.79
CA GLY A 8 22.94 -10.06 29.28
C GLY A 8 23.24 -8.56 29.30
N GLU A 9 22.30 -7.74 28.82
CA GLU A 9 22.42 -6.27 28.83
C GLU A 9 21.07 -5.60 29.07
N LYS A 10 21.09 -4.35 29.51
CA LYS A 10 19.92 -3.55 29.75
C LYS A 10 19.36 -3.08 28.40
N ILE A 11 18.17 -3.57 28.03
CA ILE A 11 17.49 -3.17 26.81
C ILE A 11 16.75 -1.86 27.05
N ASP A 12 17.08 -0.82 26.29
CA ASP A 12 16.27 0.39 26.21
C ASP A 12 15.16 0.17 25.16
N LEU A 13 13.92 0.17 25.61
CA LEU A 13 12.74 0.02 24.76
C LEU A 13 12.26 1.36 24.16
N ASN A 14 12.92 2.48 24.51
CA ASN A 14 12.64 3.77 23.92
C ASN A 14 13.23 3.85 22.52
N ILE A 15 12.38 3.73 21.52
CA ILE A 15 12.77 3.89 20.13
C ILE A 15 12.52 5.34 19.73
N ASN A 16 13.59 6.07 19.39
CA ASN A 16 13.47 7.38 18.77
C ASN A 16 12.81 7.22 17.39
N ARG A 17 11.56 7.66 17.26
CA ARG A 17 10.83 7.65 15.99
C ARG A 17 10.83 9.05 15.40
N THR A 18 11.07 9.13 14.11
CA THR A 18 10.81 10.37 13.36
C THR A 18 9.31 10.53 13.19
N GLU A 19 8.83 11.77 13.20
CA GLU A 19 7.44 12.07 12.88
C GLU A 19 7.09 11.54 11.48
N PRO A 20 5.90 10.95 11.30
CA PRO A 20 5.51 10.40 10.01
C PRO A 20 5.37 11.51 8.96
N VAL A 21 5.98 11.28 7.81
CA VAL A 21 5.86 12.12 6.62
C VAL A 21 4.86 11.44 5.69
N ASP A 22 3.85 12.13 5.21
CA ASP A 22 2.80 11.58 4.35
C ASP A 22 1.79 10.66 5.08
N THR A 23 1.00 11.27 5.95
CA THR A 23 -0.05 10.62 6.76
C THR A 23 -1.34 10.32 5.99
N LYS A 24 -1.29 10.26 4.66
CA LYS A 24 -2.48 9.95 3.84
C LYS A 24 -2.89 8.49 3.97
N LEU A 25 -4.19 8.26 3.90
CA LEU A 25 -4.76 6.91 3.83
C LEU A 25 -4.16 6.14 2.65
N ARG A 26 -3.65 4.93 2.91
CA ARG A 26 -3.02 4.05 1.91
C ARG A 26 -3.78 2.77 1.69
N LEU A 27 -4.32 2.18 2.75
CA LEU A 27 -5.11 0.97 2.67
C LEU A 27 -6.34 1.12 3.57
N SER A 28 -7.52 0.80 3.04
CA SER A 28 -8.75 0.71 3.80
C SER A 28 -9.34 -0.68 3.67
N VAL A 29 -9.53 -1.34 4.78
CA VAL A 29 -10.22 -2.62 4.92
C VAL A 29 -11.54 -2.37 5.58
N SER A 30 -12.65 -2.78 4.96
CA SER A 30 -13.99 -2.51 5.48
C SER A 30 -14.86 -3.77 5.41
N GLY A 31 -15.28 -4.25 6.57
CA GLY A 31 -16.19 -5.38 6.71
C GLY A 31 -15.66 -6.70 6.12
N LEU A 32 -14.34 -6.89 6.13
CA LEU A 32 -13.72 -8.05 5.50
C LEU A 32 -14.11 -9.34 6.23
N THR A 33 -14.62 -10.29 5.46
CA THR A 33 -15.02 -11.62 5.97
C THR A 33 -14.40 -12.68 5.07
N VAL A 34 -13.72 -13.65 5.71
CA VAL A 34 -13.10 -14.81 5.04
C VAL A 34 -13.65 -16.08 5.70
N LYS A 35 -14.04 -17.05 4.87
CA LYS A 35 -14.43 -18.38 5.31
C LYS A 35 -13.37 -19.40 4.97
N ASN A 36 -13.26 -20.43 5.80
CA ASN A 36 -12.45 -21.61 5.51
C ASN A 36 -13.20 -22.57 4.57
N SER A 37 -12.54 -23.69 4.19
CA SER A 37 -13.11 -24.75 3.35
C SER A 37 -14.40 -25.36 3.89
N ASP A 38 -14.59 -25.31 5.20
CA ASP A 38 -15.75 -25.87 5.90
C ASP A 38 -16.91 -24.85 6.02
N GLY A 39 -16.71 -23.64 5.50
CA GLY A 39 -17.71 -22.56 5.53
C GLY A 39 -17.74 -21.74 6.82
N TYR A 40 -16.85 -22.01 7.78
CA TYR A 40 -16.76 -21.22 9.01
C TYR A 40 -16.02 -19.90 8.76
N LYS A 41 -16.52 -18.82 9.34
CA LYS A 41 -15.85 -17.51 9.29
C LYS A 41 -14.59 -17.55 10.16
N VAL A 42 -13.45 -17.46 9.53
CA VAL A 42 -12.13 -17.33 10.19
C VAL A 42 -11.71 -15.89 10.35
N VAL A 43 -12.22 -15.01 9.50
CA VAL A 43 -12.21 -13.55 9.65
C VAL A 43 -13.66 -13.08 9.55
N ASP A 44 -14.15 -12.34 10.52
CA ASP A 44 -15.54 -11.88 10.55
C ASP A 44 -15.63 -10.37 10.72
N ASN A 45 -16.06 -9.67 9.64
CA ASN A 45 -16.38 -8.25 9.61
C ASN A 45 -15.25 -7.34 10.12
N VAL A 46 -14.01 -7.63 9.74
CA VAL A 46 -12.82 -6.86 10.17
C VAL A 46 -12.70 -5.56 9.37
N SER A 47 -12.48 -4.45 10.06
CA SER A 47 -12.28 -3.13 9.45
C SER A 47 -11.12 -2.40 10.11
N PHE A 48 -10.27 -1.78 9.30
CA PHE A 48 -9.20 -0.90 9.74
C PHE A 48 -8.66 -0.08 8.56
N ASP A 49 -7.96 0.98 8.89
CA ASP A 49 -7.26 1.84 7.94
C ASP A 49 -5.76 1.85 8.24
N ALA A 50 -4.95 1.93 7.19
CA ALA A 50 -3.50 2.08 7.30
C ALA A 50 -3.04 3.33 6.53
N PHE A 51 -2.25 4.17 7.19
CA PHE A 51 -1.80 5.45 6.68
C PHE A 51 -0.33 5.43 6.26
N GLY A 52 0.04 6.34 5.39
CA GLY A 52 1.44 6.53 5.02
C GLY A 52 2.28 6.95 6.23
N GLY A 53 3.50 6.43 6.34
CA GLY A 53 4.44 6.79 7.41
C GLY A 53 4.16 6.13 8.76
N GLU A 54 3.07 5.37 8.94
CA GLU A 54 2.80 4.63 10.17
C GLU A 54 3.24 3.17 10.10
N ILE A 55 3.36 2.55 11.25
CA ILE A 55 3.50 1.10 11.41
C ILE A 55 2.24 0.58 12.10
N LEU A 56 1.37 -0.05 11.32
CA LEU A 56 0.18 -0.70 11.85
C LEU A 56 0.51 -2.15 12.22
N GLY A 57 0.42 -2.48 13.51
CA GLY A 57 0.62 -3.84 14.02
C GLY A 57 -0.71 -4.59 14.15
N ILE A 58 -0.77 -5.83 13.67
CA ILE A 58 -1.90 -6.74 13.87
C ILE A 58 -1.40 -7.90 14.71
N ALA A 59 -1.94 -8.03 15.92
CA ALA A 59 -1.58 -9.09 16.86
C ALA A 59 -2.74 -10.06 17.06
N GLY A 60 -2.41 -11.33 17.25
CA GLY A 60 -3.38 -12.39 17.51
C GLY A 60 -2.68 -13.70 17.90
N ILE A 61 -3.41 -14.60 18.49
CA ILE A 61 -2.94 -15.96 18.78
C ILE A 61 -3.07 -16.84 17.52
N ALA A 62 -2.38 -17.97 17.48
CA ALA A 62 -2.54 -18.95 16.42
C ALA A 62 -4.01 -19.36 16.23
N GLY A 63 -4.48 -19.38 14.99
CA GLY A 63 -5.87 -19.69 14.65
C GLY A 63 -6.87 -18.53 14.82
N SER A 64 -6.41 -17.31 15.11
CA SER A 64 -7.29 -16.13 15.24
C SER A 64 -7.70 -15.49 13.89
N GLY A 65 -7.35 -16.09 12.77
CA GLY A 65 -7.64 -15.57 11.43
C GLY A 65 -6.61 -14.57 10.88
N GLN A 66 -5.52 -14.36 11.60
CA GLN A 66 -4.44 -13.45 11.18
C GLN A 66 -3.83 -13.85 9.83
N LYS A 67 -3.58 -15.16 9.66
CA LYS A 67 -3.05 -15.72 8.42
C LYS A 67 -4.00 -15.45 7.26
N GLU A 68 -5.26 -15.79 7.42
CA GLU A 68 -6.30 -15.65 6.41
C GLU A 68 -6.53 -14.18 6.03
N LEU A 69 -6.48 -13.28 7.01
CA LEU A 69 -6.55 -11.83 6.79
C LEU A 69 -5.39 -11.35 5.92
N LEU A 70 -4.16 -11.73 6.26
CA LEU A 70 -2.97 -11.33 5.49
C LEU A 70 -2.95 -11.95 4.10
N GLU A 71 -3.36 -13.20 3.95
CA GLU A 71 -3.47 -13.87 2.65
C GLU A 71 -4.53 -13.24 1.76
N ALA A 72 -5.66 -12.80 2.33
CA ALA A 72 -6.69 -12.05 1.60
C ALA A 72 -6.17 -10.69 1.12
N ILE A 73 -5.46 -9.94 1.97
CA ILE A 73 -4.84 -8.65 1.61
C ILE A 73 -3.77 -8.84 0.52
N ALA A 74 -3.04 -9.95 0.57
CA ALA A 74 -2.00 -10.28 -0.40
C ALA A 74 -2.54 -10.81 -1.74
N GLY A 75 -3.84 -11.09 -1.84
CA GLY A 75 -4.46 -11.71 -3.01
C GLY A 75 -4.11 -13.20 -3.17
N LEU A 76 -3.62 -13.85 -2.11
CA LEU A 76 -3.35 -15.30 -2.08
C LEU A 76 -4.64 -16.09 -1.88
N ASN A 77 -5.58 -15.55 -1.12
CA ASN A 77 -6.90 -16.11 -0.91
C ASN A 77 -7.99 -15.10 -1.26
N SER A 78 -9.13 -15.59 -1.74
CA SER A 78 -10.33 -14.80 -1.92
C SER A 78 -11.00 -14.52 -0.58
N TYR A 79 -11.80 -13.46 -0.52
CA TYR A 79 -12.66 -13.16 0.63
C TYR A 79 -14.13 -13.11 0.21
N ASP A 80 -15.02 -13.46 1.14
CA ASP A 80 -16.46 -13.62 0.86
C ASP A 80 -17.17 -12.27 0.75
N SER A 81 -16.90 -11.36 1.69
CA SER A 81 -17.52 -10.03 1.71
C SER A 81 -16.57 -8.96 2.25
N GLY A 82 -16.95 -7.71 2.07
CA GLY A 82 -16.17 -6.55 2.46
C GLY A 82 -15.52 -5.83 1.28
N LYS A 83 -14.70 -4.84 1.59
CA LYS A 83 -13.96 -4.03 0.62
C LYS A 83 -12.50 -3.93 1.06
N LEU A 84 -11.62 -3.96 0.09
CA LEU A 84 -10.18 -3.80 0.28
C LEU A 84 -9.68 -2.77 -0.74
N ILE A 85 -9.50 -1.54 -0.29
CA ILE A 85 -9.22 -0.39 -1.15
C ILE A 85 -7.79 0.10 -0.90
N TYR A 86 -7.03 0.22 -1.97
CA TYR A 86 -5.69 0.79 -1.97
C TYR A 86 -5.68 2.17 -2.63
N TYR A 87 -5.12 3.14 -1.93
CA TYR A 87 -4.92 4.50 -2.41
C TYR A 87 -3.48 4.63 -2.94
N HIS A 88 -3.35 4.35 -4.23
CA HIS A 88 -2.05 4.33 -4.90
C HIS A 88 -1.55 5.77 -5.11
N PRO A 89 -0.37 6.13 -4.59
CA PRO A 89 0.21 7.44 -4.83
C PRO A 89 0.58 7.57 -6.31
N LYS A 90 -0.06 8.51 -7.01
CA LYS A 90 0.32 8.84 -8.39
C LYS A 90 1.53 9.75 -8.38
N LYS A 91 2.36 9.60 -9.41
CA LYS A 91 3.37 10.60 -9.74
C LYS A 91 2.66 11.89 -10.16
N ASP A 92 3.24 13.02 -9.77
CA ASP A 92 2.77 14.32 -10.20
C ASP A 92 2.67 14.34 -11.73
N LYS A 93 1.52 14.73 -12.25
CA LYS A 93 1.25 14.83 -13.68
C LYS A 93 0.80 16.26 -14.00
N PRO A 94 1.20 16.82 -15.14
CA PRO A 94 0.68 18.11 -15.58
C PRO A 94 -0.85 18.06 -15.67
N VAL A 95 -1.51 19.10 -15.20
CA VAL A 95 -2.96 19.25 -15.31
C VAL A 95 -3.30 19.71 -16.71
N SER A 96 -4.21 18.98 -17.37
CA SER A 96 -4.78 19.40 -18.64
C SER A 96 -6.24 19.79 -18.48
N PHE A 97 -6.62 20.98 -18.93
CA PHE A 97 -8.02 21.42 -18.97
C PHE A 97 -8.87 20.61 -19.97
N TYR A 98 -8.25 19.92 -20.90
CA TYR A 98 -8.97 19.11 -21.90
C TYR A 98 -9.83 18.00 -21.29
N HIS A 99 -9.47 17.52 -20.09
CA HIS A 99 -10.12 16.40 -19.44
C HIS A 99 -10.84 16.77 -18.13
N LYS A 100 -10.75 18.04 -17.68
CA LYS A 100 -11.42 18.47 -16.44
C LYS A 100 -12.10 19.81 -16.61
N THR A 101 -13.35 19.91 -16.15
CA THR A 101 -14.07 21.20 -16.14
C THR A 101 -13.42 22.16 -15.12
N TYR A 102 -13.53 23.46 -15.37
CA TYR A 102 -13.06 24.49 -14.43
C TYR A 102 -13.60 24.29 -13.00
N LYS A 103 -14.88 23.87 -12.88
CA LYS A 103 -15.50 23.56 -11.59
C LYS A 103 -14.72 22.46 -10.85
N ARG A 104 -14.37 21.38 -11.54
CA ARG A 104 -13.61 20.27 -10.91
C ARG A 104 -12.19 20.70 -10.55
N VAL A 105 -11.56 21.55 -11.35
CA VAL A 105 -10.24 22.13 -11.02
C VAL A 105 -10.30 22.95 -9.73
N MET A 106 -11.35 23.77 -9.55
CA MET A 106 -11.55 24.58 -8.34
C MET A 106 -11.89 23.71 -7.10
N GLU A 107 -12.67 22.65 -7.25
CA GLU A 107 -12.92 21.70 -6.17
C GLU A 107 -11.60 21.07 -5.68
N LEU A 108 -10.78 20.60 -6.61
CA LEU A 108 -9.48 20.03 -6.31
C LEU A 108 -8.48 21.03 -5.72
N ALA A 109 -8.56 22.30 -6.12
CA ALA A 109 -7.76 23.38 -5.55
C ALA A 109 -8.11 23.64 -4.08
N ASN A 110 -9.39 23.56 -3.74
CA ASN A 110 -9.85 23.69 -2.34
C ASN A 110 -9.40 22.49 -1.46
N GLU A 111 -9.12 21.35 -2.07
CA GLU A 111 -8.57 20.16 -1.42
C GLU A 111 -7.03 20.20 -1.31
N ASN A 112 -6.38 21.31 -1.64
CA ASN A 112 -4.91 21.46 -1.70
C ASN A 112 -4.20 20.40 -2.57
N ALA A 113 -4.84 20.00 -3.66
CA ALA A 113 -4.35 18.94 -4.53
C ALA A 113 -3.32 19.41 -5.56
N PHE A 114 -2.99 20.70 -5.62
CA PHE A 114 -2.09 21.26 -6.64
C PHE A 114 -0.80 21.80 -6.06
N LYS A 115 0.28 21.54 -6.78
CA LYS A 115 1.60 22.08 -6.48
C LYS A 115 2.17 22.83 -7.69
N ASP A 116 3.05 23.77 -7.43
CA ASP A 116 3.86 24.38 -8.48
C ASP A 116 5.03 23.46 -8.90
N SER A 117 5.80 23.90 -9.90
CA SER A 117 6.99 23.17 -10.37
C SER A 117 8.07 22.97 -9.29
N ASP A 118 8.03 23.77 -8.24
CA ASP A 118 8.99 23.75 -7.13
C ASP A 118 8.48 22.91 -5.94
N GLY A 119 7.25 22.36 -6.05
CA GLY A 119 6.63 21.51 -5.06
C GLY A 119 5.84 22.24 -3.98
N ASN A 120 5.64 23.56 -4.08
CA ASN A 120 4.87 24.35 -3.13
C ASN A 120 3.37 24.30 -3.43
N ASP A 121 2.55 24.39 -2.38
CA ASP A 121 1.09 24.41 -2.53
C ASP A 121 0.61 25.71 -3.16
N ILE A 122 -0.19 25.61 -4.22
CA ILE A 122 -0.73 26.76 -4.94
C ILE A 122 -2.05 27.19 -4.28
N LYS A 123 -2.12 28.45 -3.84
CA LYS A 123 -3.35 29.06 -3.29
C LYS A 123 -4.14 29.71 -4.42
N PHE A 124 -5.24 29.11 -4.82
CA PHE A 124 -6.11 29.53 -5.92
C PHE A 124 -7.05 30.69 -5.57
N ASP A 125 -7.28 30.97 -4.29
CA ASP A 125 -8.17 32.02 -3.77
C ASP A 125 -7.81 33.42 -4.26
N LYS A 126 -6.55 33.65 -4.63
CA LYS A 126 -6.03 34.92 -5.13
C LYS A 126 -5.87 34.99 -6.66
N LEU A 127 -6.14 33.90 -7.37
CA LEU A 127 -5.93 33.80 -8.81
C LEU A 127 -7.23 33.97 -9.59
N THR A 128 -7.16 34.72 -10.68
CA THR A 128 -8.27 34.84 -11.62
C THR A 128 -8.38 33.62 -12.50
N LYS A 129 -9.56 33.38 -13.05
CA LYS A 129 -9.82 32.25 -13.99
C LYS A 129 -8.81 32.25 -15.17
N LYS A 130 -8.38 33.40 -15.63
CA LYS A 130 -7.43 33.57 -16.74
C LYS A 130 -6.02 33.10 -16.31
N GLU A 131 -5.59 33.52 -15.12
CA GLU A 131 -4.30 33.12 -14.56
C GLU A 131 -4.21 31.64 -14.31
N ILE A 132 -5.26 31.03 -13.72
CA ILE A 132 -5.34 29.57 -13.52
C ILE A 132 -5.24 28.84 -14.87
N LYS A 133 -5.96 29.33 -15.90
CA LYS A 133 -5.90 28.75 -17.25
C LYS A 133 -4.51 28.86 -17.87
N ASN A 134 -3.81 29.95 -17.66
CA ASN A 134 -2.45 30.14 -18.16
C ASN A 134 -1.46 29.20 -17.46
N LEU A 135 -1.52 29.10 -16.12
CA LEU A 135 -0.67 28.19 -15.34
C LEU A 135 -0.85 26.73 -15.78
N VAL A 136 -2.09 26.33 -16.09
CA VAL A 136 -2.37 24.97 -16.61
C VAL A 136 -1.84 24.78 -18.02
N ASN A 137 -2.02 25.77 -18.92
CA ASN A 137 -1.54 25.68 -20.30
C ASN A 137 0.00 25.66 -20.38
N GLU A 138 0.67 26.30 -19.42
CA GLU A 138 2.13 26.33 -19.31
C GLU A 138 2.68 25.10 -18.57
N GLU A 139 1.82 24.13 -18.23
CA GLU A 139 2.17 22.91 -17.45
C GLU A 139 2.85 23.20 -16.09
N LYS A 140 2.64 24.41 -15.56
CA LYS A 140 3.20 24.84 -14.28
C LYS A 140 2.43 24.35 -13.06
N ILE A 141 1.26 23.75 -13.28
CA ILE A 141 0.44 23.14 -12.22
C ILE A 141 0.52 21.65 -12.32
N LEU A 142 0.99 21.03 -11.25
CA LEU A 142 1.03 19.59 -11.08
C LEU A 142 -0.15 19.12 -10.23
N PHE A 143 -0.77 18.06 -10.66
CA PHE A 143 -1.89 17.44 -9.98
C PHE A 143 -1.47 16.15 -9.30
N LYS A 144 -1.78 16.05 -8.02
CA LYS A 144 -1.50 14.86 -7.23
C LYS A 144 -2.80 14.32 -6.66
N GLU A 145 -3.33 13.31 -7.30
CA GLU A 145 -4.51 12.57 -6.83
C GLU A 145 -4.12 11.10 -6.66
N ASP A 146 -4.40 10.54 -5.50
CA ASP A 146 -4.21 9.12 -5.28
C ASP A 146 -5.22 8.34 -6.12
N GLU A 147 -4.78 7.26 -6.75
CA GLU A 147 -5.65 6.38 -7.51
C GLU A 147 -6.32 5.39 -6.57
N VAL A 148 -7.64 5.41 -6.52
CA VAL A 148 -8.43 4.46 -5.72
C VAL A 148 -8.54 3.14 -6.47
N ILE A 149 -7.97 2.10 -5.91
CA ILE A 149 -7.90 0.77 -6.53
C ILE A 149 -8.55 -0.26 -5.61
N ASP A 150 -9.59 -0.93 -6.10
CA ASP A 150 -10.13 -2.10 -5.42
C ASP A 150 -9.20 -3.30 -5.67
N LEU A 151 -8.72 -3.90 -4.58
CA LEU A 151 -7.84 -5.07 -4.62
C LEU A 151 -8.61 -6.39 -4.76
N LYS A 152 -9.94 -6.35 -4.79
CA LYS A 152 -10.76 -7.57 -4.96
C LYS A 152 -10.38 -8.30 -6.24
N ASN A 153 -10.17 -9.61 -6.13
CA ASN A 153 -9.79 -10.49 -7.23
C ASN A 153 -8.46 -10.16 -7.93
N LYS A 154 -7.64 -9.30 -7.34
CA LYS A 154 -6.28 -9.07 -7.83
C LYS A 154 -5.35 -10.19 -7.37
N THR A 155 -4.53 -10.63 -8.29
CA THR A 155 -3.49 -11.62 -8.00
C THR A 155 -2.35 -11.00 -7.19
N PRO A 156 -1.55 -11.79 -6.46
CA PRO A 156 -0.37 -11.28 -5.74
C PRO A 156 0.63 -10.54 -6.65
N ARG A 157 0.69 -10.93 -7.92
CA ARG A 157 1.52 -10.27 -8.92
C ARG A 157 1.02 -8.86 -9.22
N GLU A 158 -0.28 -8.71 -9.49
CA GLU A 158 -0.89 -7.40 -9.77
C GLU A 158 -0.75 -6.47 -8.57
N ILE A 159 -0.97 -6.99 -7.34
CA ILE A 159 -0.79 -6.24 -6.10
C ILE A 159 0.66 -5.74 -5.98
N ARG A 160 1.64 -6.58 -6.31
CA ARG A 160 3.05 -6.20 -6.32
C ARG A 160 3.39 -5.16 -7.38
N GLU A 161 2.76 -5.23 -8.56
CA GLU A 161 2.93 -4.26 -9.65
C GLU A 161 2.40 -2.87 -9.28
N LEU A 162 1.46 -2.77 -8.34
CA LEU A 162 1.02 -1.51 -7.72
C LEU A 162 2.05 -0.91 -6.74
N GLY A 163 3.19 -1.56 -6.53
CA GLY A 163 4.22 -1.10 -5.59
C GLY A 163 4.04 -1.58 -4.15
N ILE A 164 2.99 -2.34 -3.85
CA ILE A 164 2.77 -2.96 -2.55
C ILE A 164 3.78 -4.10 -2.38
N ARG A 165 4.70 -3.94 -1.44
CA ARG A 165 5.73 -4.95 -1.15
C ARG A 165 5.28 -5.83 0.01
N LEU A 166 5.18 -7.11 -0.26
CA LEU A 166 4.81 -8.11 0.72
C LEU A 166 6.01 -8.99 1.05
N SER A 167 6.24 -9.23 2.33
CA SER A 167 7.21 -10.20 2.83
C SER A 167 6.48 -11.17 3.75
N PHE A 168 6.43 -12.42 3.35
CA PHE A 168 5.81 -13.49 4.13
C PHE A 168 6.87 -14.32 4.82
N VAL A 169 6.67 -14.57 6.11
CA VAL A 169 7.36 -15.60 6.87
C VAL A 169 6.28 -16.58 7.30
N PRO A 170 6.01 -17.64 6.50
CA PRO A 170 4.94 -18.59 6.80
C PRO A 170 5.28 -19.43 8.02
N GLU A 171 4.25 -19.93 8.71
CA GLU A 171 4.40 -20.89 9.81
C GLU A 171 5.03 -22.17 9.30
N ASP A 172 4.52 -22.72 8.18
CA ASP A 172 5.14 -23.84 7.46
C ASP A 172 6.19 -23.31 6.48
N ARG A 173 7.44 -23.27 6.94
CA ARG A 173 8.58 -22.79 6.16
C ARG A 173 8.94 -23.70 5.00
N LEU A 174 8.76 -25.01 5.16
CA LEU A 174 9.15 -26.00 4.15
C LEU A 174 8.08 -26.17 3.07
N GLY A 175 6.79 -26.09 3.44
CA GLY A 175 5.68 -26.24 2.49
C GLY A 175 5.32 -24.96 1.74
N MET A 176 5.49 -23.79 2.37
CA MET A 176 5.05 -22.50 1.81
C MET A 176 6.17 -21.49 1.56
N GLY A 177 7.28 -21.62 2.27
CA GLY A 177 8.37 -20.63 2.22
C GLY A 177 9.52 -21.02 1.31
N LEU A 178 9.73 -22.30 1.07
CA LEU A 178 10.83 -22.86 0.29
C LEU A 178 10.36 -23.98 -0.63
N VAL A 179 11.05 -24.17 -1.74
CA VAL A 179 10.88 -25.36 -2.61
C VAL A 179 11.97 -26.35 -2.23
N GLY A 180 11.62 -27.41 -1.49
CA GLY A 180 12.56 -28.34 -0.91
C GLY A 180 13.43 -29.11 -1.92
N SER A 181 12.98 -29.24 -3.19
CA SER A 181 13.73 -29.86 -4.28
C SER A 181 14.71 -28.93 -4.99
N MET A 182 14.71 -27.63 -4.67
CA MET A 182 15.58 -26.62 -5.25
C MET A 182 16.78 -26.32 -4.37
N SER A 183 17.89 -25.93 -5.00
CA SER A 183 19.06 -25.43 -4.29
C SER A 183 18.77 -24.15 -3.50
N ILE A 184 19.65 -23.79 -2.57
CA ILE A 184 19.53 -22.52 -1.82
C ILE A 184 19.56 -21.32 -2.78
N ILE A 185 20.42 -21.38 -3.81
CA ILE A 185 20.55 -20.32 -4.80
C ILE A 185 19.23 -20.16 -5.58
N ASP A 186 18.65 -21.27 -6.06
CA ASP A 186 17.39 -21.24 -6.81
C ASP A 186 16.25 -20.70 -5.96
N ASN A 187 16.14 -21.11 -4.69
CA ASN A 187 15.16 -20.59 -3.74
C ASN A 187 15.32 -19.07 -3.52
N MET A 188 16.54 -18.56 -3.42
CA MET A 188 16.81 -17.12 -3.32
C MET A 188 16.41 -16.37 -4.62
N MET A 189 16.58 -17.01 -5.77
CA MET A 189 16.28 -16.42 -7.08
C MET A 189 14.80 -16.43 -7.43
N LEU A 190 13.94 -17.21 -6.77
CA LEU A 190 12.50 -17.33 -7.07
C LEU A 190 11.77 -15.97 -7.18
N ARG A 191 12.20 -14.96 -6.42
CA ARG A 191 11.59 -13.61 -6.46
C ARG A 191 12.23 -12.67 -7.49
N SER A 192 13.35 -13.03 -8.08
CA SER A 192 14.17 -12.14 -8.91
C SER A 192 14.46 -12.65 -10.31
N TYR A 193 14.18 -13.92 -10.63
CA TYR A 193 14.49 -14.54 -11.92
C TYR A 193 13.95 -13.77 -13.15
N ARG A 194 12.89 -12.96 -12.99
CA ARG A 194 12.31 -12.15 -14.08
C ARG A 194 12.84 -10.70 -14.14
N LYS A 195 13.78 -10.33 -13.26
CA LYS A 195 14.34 -8.97 -13.26
C LYS A 195 15.48 -8.77 -14.27
N GLY A 196 16.03 -9.85 -14.80
CA GLY A 196 17.06 -9.82 -15.83
C GLY A 196 16.50 -9.49 -17.23
N LYS A 197 17.36 -8.92 -18.10
CA LYS A 197 17.05 -8.68 -19.51
C LYS A 197 17.25 -9.93 -20.40
N SER A 198 17.69 -11.03 -19.81
CA SER A 198 17.98 -12.28 -20.51
C SER A 198 16.74 -13.14 -20.68
N LEU A 199 16.60 -13.78 -21.84
CA LEU A 199 15.59 -14.80 -22.11
C LEU A 199 15.93 -16.13 -21.42
N PHE A 200 17.15 -16.28 -20.97
CA PHE A 200 17.67 -17.46 -20.27
C PHE A 200 18.05 -17.09 -18.85
N LEU A 201 17.88 -18.03 -17.93
CA LEU A 201 18.40 -17.91 -16.56
C LEU A 201 19.94 -17.92 -16.65
N ASP A 202 20.56 -16.83 -16.19
CA ASP A 202 22.02 -16.77 -16.00
C ASP A 202 22.40 -17.55 -14.73
#